data_cd3c0bfdb447b479aef53d65a30385bb
#
_entry.id   cd3c0bfdb447b479aef53d65a30385bb
#
_cell.length_a   1.000
_cell.length_b   1.000
_cell.length_c   1.000
_cell.angle_alpha   90.00
_cell.angle_beta   90.00
_cell.angle_gamma   90.00
#
_symmetry.space_group_name_H-M   'P 1'
#
loop_
_entity.id
_entity.type
_entity.pdbx_description
1 polymer ?
#
loop_
_entity_poly.entity_id
_entity_poly.type
_entity_poly.pdbx_seq_one_letter_code
_entity_poly.pdbx_strand_id
1 'polypeptide(L)'
;RTSDERTYAELRYTRQAGINLIRFWGGGIAESDYFYQLCDELGLLIWQEFWMTGDTRHPQDKSVYLNNVASTVKRIRNHPALAYYVASNESSEVSGMPELLKQLDGTRGYQMQSECAGVHDGSPYKQVNPMQHYENTASARGSRVDGFNPEYGAPTLPTVEILREMMDEKDLWPINKEVWDYLDGNGFHLMSTMYADLVNNYGQSSSIDEFAQKGQFVGAMNSKSIWEVWN
;
A
#
# COMPACT_ATOMS: atom_id res chain seq x y z
N ARG A 1 -4.42 1.39 16.72
CA ARG A 1 -5.03 0.15 16.24
C ARG A 1 -6.52 0.36 16.05
N THR A 2 -7.09 -0.25 15.05
CA THR A 2 -8.54 -0.28 14.81
C THR A 2 -9.26 -1.13 15.85
N SER A 3 -10.57 -0.92 16.03
CA SER A 3 -11.39 -1.81 16.86
C SER A 3 -11.55 -3.19 16.18
N ASP A 4 -11.92 -4.19 16.97
CA ASP A 4 -12.16 -5.54 16.45
C ASP A 4 -13.31 -5.56 15.43
N GLU A 5 -14.37 -4.78 15.66
CA GLU A 5 -15.51 -4.65 14.74
C GLU A 5 -15.07 -4.06 13.39
N ARG A 6 -14.22 -3.04 13.42
CA ARG A 6 -13.69 -2.44 12.20
C ARG A 6 -12.76 -3.39 11.48
N THR A 7 -11.86 -4.06 12.19
CA THR A 7 -10.97 -5.08 11.63
C THR A 7 -11.77 -6.19 10.94
N TYR A 8 -12.83 -6.68 11.59
CA TYR A 8 -13.72 -7.67 11.00
C TYR A 8 -14.39 -7.16 9.71
N ALA A 9 -14.92 -5.95 9.74
CA ALA A 9 -15.56 -5.36 8.56
C ALA A 9 -14.60 -5.22 7.39
N GLU A 10 -13.41 -4.68 7.62
CA GLU A 10 -12.38 -4.48 6.60
C GLU A 10 -11.93 -5.81 5.98
N LEU A 11 -11.63 -6.83 6.77
CA LEU A 11 -11.21 -8.13 6.26
C LEU A 11 -12.33 -8.86 5.52
N ARG A 12 -13.56 -8.73 6.00
CA ARG A 12 -14.72 -9.28 5.30
C ARG A 12 -14.93 -8.62 3.93
N TYR A 13 -14.83 -7.30 3.84
CA TYR A 13 -14.90 -6.59 2.56
C TYR A 13 -13.75 -6.98 1.63
N THR A 14 -12.53 -7.07 2.17
CA THR A 14 -11.36 -7.56 1.43
C THR A 14 -11.64 -8.92 0.80
N ARG A 15 -12.15 -9.86 1.57
CA ARG A 15 -12.51 -11.20 1.07
C ARG A 15 -13.64 -11.18 0.04
N GLN A 16 -14.67 -10.36 0.27
CA GLN A 16 -15.80 -10.21 -0.66
C GLN A 16 -15.39 -9.55 -1.98
N ALA A 17 -14.38 -8.69 -1.97
CA ALA A 17 -13.78 -8.10 -3.16
C ALA A 17 -12.93 -9.09 -3.99
N GLY A 18 -12.78 -10.35 -3.54
CA GLY A 18 -12.00 -11.36 -4.24
C GLY A 18 -10.51 -11.34 -3.91
N ILE A 19 -10.07 -10.45 -3.00
CA ILE A 19 -8.69 -10.40 -2.55
C ILE A 19 -8.38 -11.65 -1.74
N ASN A 20 -7.23 -12.26 -1.99
CA ASN A 20 -6.82 -13.50 -1.34
C ASN A 20 -5.45 -13.41 -0.62
N LEU A 21 -4.72 -12.31 -0.79
CA LEU A 21 -3.45 -12.07 -0.13
C LEU A 21 -3.36 -10.61 0.33
N ILE A 22 -2.89 -10.41 1.56
CA ILE A 22 -2.63 -9.10 2.16
C ILE A 22 -1.15 -8.97 2.43
N ARG A 23 -0.56 -7.88 1.98
CA ARG A 23 0.82 -7.51 2.30
C ARG A 23 0.85 -6.63 3.54
N PHE A 24 1.64 -7.04 4.54
CA PHE A 24 2.05 -6.16 5.63
C PHE A 24 3.36 -5.49 5.28
N TRP A 25 3.26 -4.23 4.91
CA TRP A 25 4.38 -3.40 4.52
C TRP A 25 5.35 -3.16 5.68
N GLY A 26 6.67 -3.08 5.37
CA GLY A 26 7.74 -2.93 6.35
C GLY A 26 7.70 -1.64 7.17
N GLY A 27 6.98 -0.60 6.71
CA GLY A 27 6.73 0.60 7.51
C GLY A 27 5.63 0.47 8.56
N GLY A 28 4.93 -0.67 8.59
CA GLY A 28 3.88 -0.97 9.56
C GLY A 28 4.39 -1.78 10.76
N ILE A 29 3.46 -2.25 11.57
CA ILE A 29 3.70 -3.17 12.69
C ILE A 29 2.90 -4.45 12.48
N ALA A 30 3.36 -5.56 13.07
CA ALA A 30 2.58 -6.79 13.07
C ALA A 30 1.23 -6.57 13.81
N GLU A 31 0.17 -7.06 13.22
CA GLU A 31 -1.19 -6.86 13.71
C GLU A 31 -1.52 -7.67 14.97
N SER A 32 -2.74 -7.49 15.49
CA SER A 32 -3.25 -8.22 16.65
C SER A 32 -3.47 -9.70 16.34
N ASP A 33 -3.50 -10.54 17.37
CA ASP A 33 -3.81 -11.96 17.22
C ASP A 33 -5.18 -12.17 16.58
N TYR A 34 -6.15 -11.31 16.89
CA TYR A 34 -7.47 -11.32 16.31
C TYR A 34 -7.44 -11.13 14.79
N PHE A 35 -6.57 -10.25 14.28
CA PHE A 35 -6.41 -10.05 12.85
C PHE A 35 -5.93 -11.34 12.15
N TYR A 36 -4.91 -12.00 12.68
CA TYR A 36 -4.40 -13.26 12.10
C TYR A 36 -5.44 -14.36 12.18
N GLN A 37 -6.16 -14.47 13.29
CA GLN A 37 -7.24 -15.44 13.45
C GLN A 37 -8.34 -15.21 12.39
N LEU A 38 -8.77 -13.97 12.17
CA LEU A 38 -9.74 -13.66 11.13
C LEU A 38 -9.24 -13.98 9.71
N CYS A 39 -7.97 -13.75 9.44
CA CYS A 39 -7.38 -14.14 8.15
C CYS A 39 -7.42 -15.67 7.97
N ASP A 40 -7.16 -16.45 9.02
CA ASP A 40 -7.31 -17.91 9.01
C ASP A 40 -8.75 -18.32 8.69
N GLU A 41 -9.74 -17.72 9.36
CA GLU A 41 -11.16 -18.02 9.18
C GLU A 41 -11.68 -17.62 7.80
N LEU A 42 -11.22 -16.49 7.26
CA LEU A 42 -11.66 -15.95 5.98
C LEU A 42 -10.88 -16.49 4.77
N GLY A 43 -9.80 -17.22 5.00
CA GLY A 43 -8.93 -17.75 3.95
C GLY A 43 -8.15 -16.65 3.23
N LEU A 44 -7.67 -15.65 3.97
CA LEU A 44 -6.81 -14.58 3.48
C LEU A 44 -5.35 -14.91 3.79
N LEU A 45 -4.51 -14.96 2.78
CA LEU A 45 -3.08 -15.18 2.95
C LEU A 45 -2.38 -13.88 3.40
N ILE A 46 -1.25 -14.03 4.10
CA ILE A 46 -0.47 -12.93 4.63
C ILE A 46 0.97 -13.01 4.13
N TRP A 47 1.44 -11.94 3.50
CA TRP A 47 2.83 -11.60 3.27
C TRP A 47 3.28 -10.68 4.40
N GLN A 48 4.14 -11.16 5.29
CA GLN A 48 4.59 -10.41 6.45
C GLN A 48 5.98 -9.85 6.25
N GLU A 49 6.09 -8.51 6.23
CA GLU A 49 7.37 -7.81 6.31
C GLU A 49 7.72 -7.45 7.75
N PHE A 50 9.02 -7.18 7.95
CA PHE A 50 9.54 -6.69 9.22
C PHE A 50 10.00 -5.24 9.07
N TRP A 51 10.03 -4.50 10.13
CA TRP A 51 9.99 -3.05 10.32
C TRP A 51 11.16 -2.28 9.72
N MET A 52 11.36 -2.40 8.41
CA MET A 52 12.35 -1.65 7.65
C MET A 52 11.80 -1.25 6.29
N THR A 53 12.15 -0.02 5.87
CA THR A 53 11.81 0.53 4.56
C THR A 53 13.06 1.10 3.89
N GLY A 54 13.03 1.37 2.59
CA GLY A 54 14.16 1.89 1.82
C GLY A 54 14.70 3.22 2.35
N ASP A 55 13.86 4.00 3.01
CA ASP A 55 14.19 5.30 3.61
C ASP A 55 14.58 5.22 5.10
N THR A 56 14.49 4.04 5.72
CA THR A 56 14.87 3.85 7.12
C THR A 56 16.30 3.36 7.26
N ARG A 57 16.94 3.81 8.34
CA ARG A 57 18.28 3.30 8.70
C ARG A 57 18.17 1.92 9.33
N HIS A 58 19.21 1.12 9.16
CA HIS A 58 19.35 -0.13 9.91
C HIS A 58 19.21 0.12 11.42
N PRO A 59 18.61 -0.83 12.17
CA PRO A 59 18.42 -0.67 13.60
C PRO A 59 19.76 -0.45 14.31
N GLN A 60 19.81 0.49 15.25
CA GLN A 60 21.00 0.78 16.03
C GLN A 60 21.42 -0.42 16.89
N ASP A 61 20.45 -1.13 17.44
CA ASP A 61 20.66 -2.38 18.19
C ASP A 61 20.05 -3.56 17.42
N LYS A 62 20.91 -4.25 16.70
CA LYS A 62 20.56 -5.46 15.96
C LYS A 62 19.98 -6.57 16.86
N SER A 63 20.50 -6.70 18.08
CA SER A 63 20.03 -7.73 19.01
C SER A 63 18.60 -7.50 19.44
N VAL A 64 18.28 -6.27 19.81
CA VAL A 64 16.90 -5.88 20.15
C VAL A 64 15.96 -6.08 18.95
N TYR A 65 16.39 -5.69 17.76
CA TYR A 65 15.58 -5.88 16.54
C TYR A 65 15.29 -7.36 16.29
N LEU A 66 16.32 -8.22 16.27
CA LEU A 66 16.15 -9.66 16.04
C LEU A 66 15.34 -10.35 17.16
N ASN A 67 15.45 -9.89 18.39
CA ASN A 67 14.60 -10.39 19.49
C ASN A 67 13.13 -10.01 19.28
N ASN A 68 12.83 -8.81 18.79
CA ASN A 68 11.48 -8.40 18.45
C ASN A 68 10.92 -9.24 17.29
N VAL A 69 11.72 -9.47 16.25
CA VAL A 69 11.37 -10.37 15.15
C VAL A 69 11.06 -11.77 15.70
N ALA A 70 11.94 -12.31 16.52
CA ALA A 70 11.75 -13.65 17.12
C ALA A 70 10.46 -13.74 17.95
N SER A 71 10.16 -12.72 18.74
CA SER A 71 8.92 -12.64 19.51
C SER A 71 7.69 -12.63 18.61
N THR A 72 7.72 -11.83 17.56
CA THR A 72 6.62 -11.72 16.58
C THR A 72 6.44 -13.06 15.85
N VAL A 73 7.49 -13.64 15.32
CA VAL A 73 7.42 -14.93 14.61
C VAL A 73 6.85 -16.03 15.50
N LYS A 74 7.30 -16.15 16.75
CA LYS A 74 6.75 -17.11 17.71
C LYS A 74 5.25 -16.95 17.93
N ARG A 75 4.76 -15.73 17.89
CA ARG A 75 3.34 -15.41 18.04
C ARG A 75 2.54 -15.82 16.82
N ILE A 76 3.03 -15.50 15.59
CA ILE A 76 2.23 -15.60 14.38
C ILE A 76 2.47 -16.89 13.56
N ARG A 77 3.57 -17.60 13.76
CA ARG A 77 3.98 -18.75 12.93
C ARG A 77 3.00 -19.92 12.84
N ASN A 78 2.08 -20.04 13.79
CA ASN A 78 1.08 -21.12 13.79
C ASN A 78 -0.19 -20.77 13.02
N HIS A 79 -0.31 -19.56 12.49
CA HIS A 79 -1.45 -19.16 11.67
C HIS A 79 -1.32 -19.71 10.24
N PRO A 80 -2.26 -20.52 9.74
CA PRO A 80 -2.24 -21.00 8.36
C PRO A 80 -2.34 -19.90 7.33
N ALA A 81 -2.94 -18.75 7.67
CA ALA A 81 -2.97 -17.56 6.84
C ALA A 81 -1.58 -17.01 6.51
N LEU A 82 -0.62 -17.15 7.40
CA LEU A 82 0.74 -16.65 7.19
C LEU A 82 1.46 -17.46 6.12
N ALA A 83 1.64 -16.89 4.94
CA ALA A 83 2.18 -17.57 3.78
C ALA A 83 3.69 -17.36 3.58
N TYR A 84 4.18 -16.15 3.84
CA TYR A 84 5.50 -15.73 3.42
C TYR A 84 6.11 -14.68 4.35
N TYR A 85 7.43 -14.75 4.54
CA TYR A 85 8.20 -13.73 5.28
C TYR A 85 9.05 -12.91 4.34
N VAL A 86 9.09 -11.62 4.58
CA VAL A 86 9.97 -10.68 3.87
C VAL A 86 10.69 -9.80 4.88
N ALA A 87 12.00 -9.65 4.75
CA ALA A 87 12.77 -8.97 5.77
C ALA A 87 12.54 -7.46 5.79
N SER A 88 12.24 -6.86 4.64
CA SER A 88 12.11 -5.40 4.54
C SER A 88 11.35 -4.97 3.29
N ASN A 89 10.84 -3.75 3.30
CA ASN A 89 10.43 -3.05 2.10
C ASN A 89 11.63 -2.33 1.49
N GLU A 90 11.99 -2.64 0.24
CA GLU A 90 13.01 -1.93 -0.56
C GLU A 90 14.36 -1.67 0.16
N SER A 91 14.71 -2.50 1.14
CA SER A 91 15.92 -2.33 1.94
C SER A 91 16.66 -3.65 2.10
N SER A 92 17.92 -3.59 2.50
CA SER A 92 18.67 -4.80 2.83
C SER A 92 18.18 -5.40 4.15
N GLU A 93 18.24 -6.72 4.23
CA GLU A 93 17.93 -7.43 5.48
C GLU A 93 18.94 -7.16 6.60
N VAL A 94 18.51 -7.31 7.84
CA VAL A 94 19.41 -7.31 8.99
C VAL A 94 20.13 -8.66 9.05
N SER A 95 21.46 -8.63 9.06
CA SER A 95 22.29 -9.84 9.12
C SER A 95 21.86 -10.78 10.25
N GLY A 96 21.68 -12.08 9.95
CA GLY A 96 21.17 -13.11 10.86
C GLY A 96 19.66 -13.30 10.80
N MET A 97 18.96 -12.53 9.99
CA MET A 97 17.50 -12.67 9.79
C MET A 97 17.12 -14.02 9.14
N PRO A 98 17.76 -14.46 8.03
CA PRO A 98 17.42 -15.73 7.40
C PRO A 98 17.60 -16.92 8.34
N GLU A 99 18.69 -16.97 9.07
CA GLU A 99 19.00 -18.05 10.03
C GLU A 99 17.98 -18.06 11.16
N LEU A 100 17.63 -16.89 11.69
CA LEU A 100 16.64 -16.75 12.75
C LEU A 100 15.27 -17.26 12.30
N LEU A 101 14.80 -16.85 11.12
CA LEU A 101 13.52 -17.28 10.58
C LEU A 101 13.51 -18.78 10.29
N LYS A 102 14.59 -19.31 9.71
CA LYS A 102 14.73 -20.75 9.47
C LYS A 102 14.70 -21.56 10.76
N GLN A 103 15.30 -21.04 11.83
CA GLN A 103 15.30 -21.71 13.14
C GLN A 103 13.91 -21.67 13.79
N LEU A 104 13.18 -20.57 13.67
CA LEU A 104 11.90 -20.37 14.34
C LEU A 104 10.72 -20.95 13.56
N ASP A 105 10.79 -20.88 12.23
CA ASP A 105 9.77 -21.37 11.30
C ASP A 105 10.42 -21.73 9.96
N GLY A 106 10.88 -22.93 9.80
CA GLY A 106 11.51 -23.42 8.58
C GLY A 106 10.54 -23.88 7.49
N THR A 107 9.24 -23.62 7.64
CA THR A 107 8.19 -24.16 6.73
C THR A 107 7.76 -23.17 5.66
N ARG A 108 7.98 -21.88 5.88
CA ARG A 108 7.54 -20.80 4.97
C ARG A 108 8.67 -20.26 4.12
N GLY A 109 8.30 -19.75 2.94
CA GLY A 109 9.21 -19.02 2.07
C GLY A 109 9.73 -17.73 2.73
N TYR A 110 10.91 -17.33 2.31
CA TYR A 110 11.58 -16.12 2.78
C TYR A 110 12.19 -15.34 1.62
N GLN A 111 12.11 -14.02 1.71
CA GLN A 111 12.69 -13.08 0.74
C GLN A 111 13.37 -11.94 1.50
N MET A 112 14.54 -11.50 1.03
CA MET A 112 15.34 -10.49 1.73
C MET A 112 14.72 -9.08 1.67
N GLN A 113 13.95 -8.78 0.65
CA GLN A 113 13.23 -7.51 0.51
C GLN A 113 12.05 -7.66 -0.47
N SER A 114 11.14 -6.68 -0.48
CA SER A 114 9.94 -6.69 -1.31
C SER A 114 10.25 -6.76 -2.81
N GLU A 115 11.34 -6.18 -3.27
CA GLU A 115 11.70 -5.98 -4.66
C GLU A 115 12.83 -6.91 -5.13
N CYS A 116 12.74 -8.21 -4.88
CA CYS A 116 13.76 -9.16 -5.35
C CYS A 116 13.15 -10.47 -5.88
N ALA A 117 13.97 -11.36 -6.40
CA ALA A 117 13.58 -12.68 -6.88
C ALA A 117 12.48 -12.67 -7.99
N GLY A 118 12.48 -11.66 -8.85
CA GLY A 118 11.48 -11.51 -9.93
C GLY A 118 10.19 -10.82 -9.50
N VAL A 119 10.12 -10.37 -8.27
CA VAL A 119 9.06 -9.48 -7.78
C VAL A 119 9.49 -8.05 -8.04
N HIS A 120 8.64 -7.28 -8.68
CA HIS A 120 8.86 -5.85 -8.93
C HIS A 120 7.90 -5.02 -8.13
N ASP A 121 8.47 -4.18 -7.30
CA ASP A 121 7.83 -3.09 -6.59
C ASP A 121 7.82 -1.82 -7.45
N GLY A 122 7.08 -0.82 -7.05
CA GLY A 122 7.16 0.47 -7.72
C GLY A 122 6.12 0.65 -8.80
N SER A 123 4.91 0.72 -8.37
CA SER A 123 3.82 1.34 -9.11
C SER A 123 4.23 2.74 -9.59
N PRO A 124 3.62 3.26 -10.65
CA PRO A 124 3.87 4.65 -11.05
C PRO A 124 3.55 5.67 -9.96
N TYR A 125 2.80 5.34 -8.90
CA TYR A 125 2.33 6.23 -7.83
C TYR A 125 1.77 7.56 -8.34
N LYS A 126 1.15 7.53 -9.51
CA LYS A 126 0.53 8.68 -10.17
C LYS A 126 -0.75 8.25 -10.84
N GLN A 127 -1.71 9.15 -10.90
CA GLN A 127 -2.87 8.95 -11.73
C GLN A 127 -2.48 9.08 -13.20
N VAL A 128 -2.99 8.20 -14.02
CA VAL A 128 -2.79 8.22 -15.47
C VAL A 128 -4.15 8.08 -16.18
N ASN A 129 -4.18 8.30 -17.48
CA ASN A 129 -5.34 7.91 -18.25
C ASN A 129 -5.54 6.39 -18.13
N PRO A 130 -6.72 5.88 -17.73
CA PRO A 130 -6.98 4.46 -17.52
C PRO A 130 -6.57 3.57 -18.71
N MET A 131 -6.66 4.07 -19.93
CA MET A 131 -6.23 3.34 -21.12
C MET A 131 -4.75 2.95 -21.09
N GLN A 132 -3.90 3.75 -20.44
CA GLN A 132 -2.47 3.45 -20.33
C GLN A 132 -2.19 2.16 -19.56
N HIS A 133 -3.08 1.75 -18.66
CA HIS A 133 -2.96 0.45 -17.99
C HIS A 133 -3.21 -0.70 -18.97
N TYR A 134 -4.26 -0.61 -19.78
CA TYR A 134 -4.58 -1.64 -20.78
C TYR A 134 -3.54 -1.73 -21.92
N GLU A 135 -2.94 -0.60 -22.27
CA GLU A 135 -1.87 -0.52 -23.27
C GLU A 135 -0.50 -0.88 -22.68
N ASN A 136 -0.44 -1.18 -21.39
CA ASN A 136 0.79 -1.46 -20.65
C ASN A 136 1.85 -0.32 -20.74
N THR A 137 1.38 0.92 -20.75
CA THR A 137 2.23 2.12 -20.83
C THR A 137 2.28 2.92 -19.53
N ALA A 138 1.50 2.51 -18.52
CA ALA A 138 1.40 3.22 -17.23
C ALA A 138 2.58 2.96 -16.30
N SER A 139 3.31 1.87 -16.47
CA SER A 139 4.43 1.51 -15.61
C SER A 139 5.55 2.55 -15.66
N ALA A 140 6.07 2.96 -14.52
CA ALA A 140 7.24 3.82 -14.43
C ALA A 140 8.51 3.16 -14.99
N ARG A 141 8.54 1.84 -15.09
CA ARG A 141 9.66 1.01 -15.58
C ARG A 141 9.46 0.46 -16.99
N GLY A 142 8.49 1.01 -17.72
CA GLY A 142 8.19 0.58 -19.11
C GLY A 142 7.04 -0.43 -19.18
N SER A 143 6.86 -1.02 -20.34
CA SER A 143 5.73 -1.88 -20.71
C SER A 143 5.85 -3.33 -20.19
N ARG A 144 6.45 -3.57 -19.02
CA ARG A 144 6.55 -4.93 -18.47
C ARG A 144 5.46 -5.18 -17.44
N VAL A 145 4.68 -6.19 -17.69
CA VAL A 145 3.89 -6.85 -16.66
C VAL A 145 4.80 -7.90 -16.03
N ASP A 146 5.29 -7.61 -14.84
CA ASP A 146 6.06 -8.59 -14.07
C ASP A 146 5.10 -9.59 -13.43
N GLY A 147 5.55 -10.80 -13.19
CA GLY A 147 4.69 -11.90 -12.72
C GLY A 147 4.04 -11.65 -11.34
N PHE A 148 4.58 -10.75 -10.56
CA PHE A 148 4.04 -10.33 -9.26
C PHE A 148 4.50 -8.92 -8.92
N ASN A 149 3.54 -8.06 -8.53
CA ASN A 149 3.83 -6.72 -8.02
C ASN A 149 3.23 -6.59 -6.61
N PRO A 150 4.04 -6.45 -5.56
CA PRO A 150 3.57 -6.39 -4.18
C PRO A 150 3.00 -5.04 -3.80
N GLU A 151 3.21 -4.01 -4.63
CA GLU A 151 2.86 -2.63 -4.32
C GLU A 151 2.40 -1.90 -5.58
N TYR A 152 1.10 -1.70 -5.71
CA TYR A 152 0.51 -1.03 -6.84
C TYR A 152 -0.60 -0.08 -6.39
N GLY A 153 -0.57 1.16 -6.85
CA GLY A 153 -1.57 2.16 -6.53
C GLY A 153 -1.25 3.53 -7.11
N ALA A 154 -2.11 4.47 -6.82
CA ALA A 154 -1.90 5.87 -7.19
C ALA A 154 -2.51 6.79 -6.12
N PRO A 155 -1.96 8.01 -5.93
CA PRO A 155 -2.58 9.01 -5.06
C PRO A 155 -4.02 9.28 -5.50
N THR A 156 -4.93 9.34 -4.55
CA THR A 156 -6.35 9.64 -4.79
C THR A 156 -6.78 10.84 -3.97
N LEU A 157 -7.74 11.61 -4.52
CA LEU A 157 -8.30 12.74 -3.80
C LEU A 157 -9.22 12.23 -2.68
N PRO A 158 -9.10 12.74 -1.44
CA PRO A 158 -10.06 12.48 -0.38
C PRO A 158 -11.47 12.97 -0.76
N THR A 159 -12.47 12.53 -0.01
CA THR A 159 -13.82 13.08 -0.17
C THR A 159 -13.87 14.56 0.23
N VAL A 160 -14.87 15.29 -0.26
CA VAL A 160 -14.98 16.73 0.03
C VAL A 160 -15.14 17.02 1.53
N GLU A 161 -15.78 16.13 2.26
CA GLU A 161 -15.92 16.24 3.71
C GLU A 161 -14.55 16.22 4.41
N ILE A 162 -13.68 15.29 4.02
CA ILE A 162 -12.32 15.20 4.56
C ILE A 162 -11.49 16.43 4.13
N LEU A 163 -11.61 16.87 2.88
CA LEU A 163 -10.93 18.09 2.43
C LEU A 163 -11.31 19.30 3.27
N ARG A 164 -12.60 19.44 3.64
CA ARG A 164 -13.08 20.49 4.53
C ARG A 164 -12.62 20.38 5.98
N GLU A 165 -12.26 19.18 6.42
CA GLU A 165 -11.65 18.98 7.74
C GLU A 165 -10.15 19.31 7.73
N MET A 166 -9.50 19.22 6.56
CA MET A 166 -8.05 19.42 6.42
C MET A 166 -7.66 20.86 6.10
N MET A 167 -8.54 21.66 5.47
CA MET A 167 -8.23 22.99 4.92
C MET A 167 -9.35 23.97 5.20
N ASP A 168 -9.00 25.27 5.31
CA ASP A 168 -9.98 26.35 5.33
C ASP A 168 -10.70 26.46 3.97
N GLU A 169 -11.98 26.83 3.98
CA GLU A 169 -12.81 27.00 2.77
C GLU A 169 -12.17 27.93 1.71
N LYS A 170 -11.46 28.98 2.14
CA LYS A 170 -10.75 29.92 1.25
C LYS A 170 -9.60 29.27 0.47
N ASP A 171 -9.04 28.15 0.98
CA ASP A 171 -7.90 27.44 0.40
C ASP A 171 -8.35 26.23 -0.42
N LEU A 172 -9.60 25.81 -0.27
CA LEU A 172 -10.19 24.69 -1.01
C LEU A 172 -10.49 25.06 -2.46
N TRP A 173 -11.14 26.19 -2.67
CA TRP A 173 -11.59 26.58 -4.01
C TRP A 173 -11.68 28.11 -4.21
N PRO A 174 -11.10 28.67 -5.31
CA PRO A 174 -10.19 27.98 -6.24
C PRO A 174 -8.98 27.37 -5.53
N ILE A 175 -8.40 26.31 -6.09
CA ILE A 175 -7.29 25.59 -5.47
C ILE A 175 -6.17 26.57 -5.08
N ASN A 176 -5.89 26.69 -3.79
CA ASN A 176 -4.70 27.37 -3.29
C ASN A 176 -3.50 26.42 -3.39
N LYS A 177 -2.73 26.59 -4.47
CA LYS A 177 -1.63 25.68 -4.78
C LYS A 177 -0.62 25.53 -3.64
N GLU A 178 -0.32 26.59 -2.90
CA GLU A 178 0.66 26.55 -1.81
C GLU A 178 0.18 25.64 -0.67
N VAL A 179 -1.09 25.75 -0.27
CA VAL A 179 -1.67 24.91 0.78
C VAL A 179 -1.82 23.46 0.33
N TRP A 180 -2.28 23.26 -0.89
CA TRP A 180 -2.46 21.92 -1.44
C TRP A 180 -1.14 21.19 -1.62
N ASP A 181 -0.08 21.85 -2.12
CA ASP A 181 1.25 21.26 -2.25
C ASP A 181 1.87 20.92 -0.89
N TYR A 182 1.59 21.74 0.14
CA TYR A 182 2.03 21.47 1.50
C TYR A 182 1.37 20.20 2.08
N LEU A 183 0.06 20.04 1.87
CA LEU A 183 -0.69 18.89 2.38
C LEU A 183 -0.47 17.61 1.57
N ASP A 184 -0.12 17.73 0.29
CA ASP A 184 0.21 16.60 -0.59
C ASP A 184 1.54 15.93 -0.24
N GLY A 185 2.28 16.50 0.70
CA GLY A 185 3.53 15.94 1.21
C GLY A 185 4.70 16.03 0.24
N ASN A 186 5.87 15.74 0.76
CA ASN A 186 7.15 16.07 0.13
C ASN A 186 7.61 15.15 -1.01
N GLY A 187 6.84 14.19 -1.44
CA GLY A 187 7.34 13.21 -2.41
C GLY A 187 6.60 13.21 -3.73
N PHE A 188 5.35 13.50 -3.71
CA PHE A 188 4.50 13.24 -4.86
C PHE A 188 4.01 14.52 -5.55
N HIS A 189 3.68 15.59 -4.86
CA HIS A 189 3.26 16.91 -5.37
C HIS A 189 2.33 16.87 -6.59
N LEU A 190 1.44 15.87 -6.62
CA LEU A 190 0.69 15.53 -7.82
C LEU A 190 -0.72 16.12 -7.82
N MET A 191 -1.24 16.47 -6.63
CA MET A 191 -2.65 16.79 -6.47
C MET A 191 -3.02 18.15 -7.07
N SER A 192 -2.15 19.14 -6.93
CA SER A 192 -2.39 20.50 -7.43
C SER A 192 -2.16 20.70 -8.93
N THR A 193 -1.48 19.76 -9.57
CA THR A 193 -1.12 19.86 -11.00
C THR A 193 -1.65 18.67 -11.78
N MET A 194 -0.95 17.56 -11.75
CA MET A 194 -1.24 16.41 -12.61
C MET A 194 -2.63 15.81 -12.35
N TYR A 195 -3.07 15.80 -11.07
CA TYR A 195 -4.39 15.31 -10.72
C TYR A 195 -5.49 16.26 -11.22
N ALA A 196 -5.26 17.57 -11.09
CA ALA A 196 -6.18 18.56 -11.62
C ALA A 196 -6.36 18.44 -13.14
N ASP A 197 -5.29 18.17 -13.88
CA ASP A 197 -5.35 17.94 -15.32
C ASP A 197 -6.19 16.72 -15.66
N LEU A 198 -6.02 15.61 -14.94
CA LEU A 198 -6.83 14.40 -15.15
C LEU A 198 -8.30 14.63 -14.83
N VAL A 199 -8.61 15.36 -13.76
CA VAL A 199 -9.98 15.73 -13.41
C VAL A 199 -10.59 16.60 -14.49
N ASN A 200 -9.84 17.55 -15.04
CA ASN A 200 -10.29 18.45 -16.07
C ASN A 200 -10.60 17.75 -17.42
N ASN A 201 -10.06 16.54 -17.66
CA ASN A 201 -10.48 15.71 -18.80
C ASN A 201 -11.96 15.31 -18.75
N TYR A 202 -12.58 15.38 -17.55
CA TYR A 202 -14.02 15.15 -17.35
C TYR A 202 -14.82 16.49 -17.29
N GLY A 203 -14.25 17.56 -17.82
CA GLY A 203 -14.81 18.91 -17.85
C GLY A 203 -14.35 19.77 -16.67
N GLN A 204 -14.32 21.09 -16.90
CA GLN A 204 -13.95 22.05 -15.85
C GLN A 204 -14.88 21.94 -14.67
N SER A 205 -14.34 22.11 -13.48
CA SER A 205 -15.12 22.13 -12.24
C SER A 205 -15.40 23.56 -11.81
N SER A 206 -16.58 23.79 -11.27
CA SER A 206 -17.03 25.12 -10.78
C SER A 206 -16.99 25.24 -9.26
N SER A 207 -16.76 24.14 -8.56
CA SER A 207 -16.70 24.06 -7.10
C SER A 207 -15.79 22.93 -6.62
N ILE A 208 -15.42 22.98 -5.33
CA ILE A 208 -14.67 21.90 -4.69
C ILE A 208 -15.47 20.58 -4.68
N ASP A 209 -16.79 20.64 -4.49
CA ASP A 209 -17.64 19.45 -4.50
C ASP A 209 -17.60 18.74 -5.85
N GLU A 210 -17.74 19.49 -6.93
CA GLU A 210 -17.63 18.93 -8.28
C GLU A 210 -16.23 18.40 -8.58
N PHE A 211 -15.19 19.13 -8.18
CA PHE A 211 -13.80 18.71 -8.35
C PHE A 211 -13.51 17.43 -7.57
N ALA A 212 -13.92 17.36 -6.31
CA ALA A 212 -13.71 16.17 -5.48
C ALA A 212 -14.46 14.95 -6.03
N GLN A 213 -15.70 15.11 -6.48
CA GLN A 213 -16.48 14.04 -7.09
C GLN A 213 -15.81 13.48 -8.35
N LYS A 214 -15.35 14.36 -9.24
CA LYS A 214 -14.58 13.95 -10.44
C LYS A 214 -13.27 13.29 -10.06
N GLY A 215 -12.56 13.80 -9.03
CA GLY A 215 -11.35 13.22 -8.52
C GLY A 215 -11.54 11.80 -7.98
N GLN A 216 -12.61 11.57 -7.22
CA GLN A 216 -13.00 10.23 -6.77
C GLN A 216 -13.26 9.29 -7.96
N PHE A 217 -13.92 9.79 -8.99
CA PHE A 217 -14.17 9.01 -10.20
C PHE A 217 -12.88 8.64 -10.93
N VAL A 218 -11.93 9.58 -11.08
CA VAL A 218 -10.60 9.31 -11.67
C VAL A 218 -9.88 8.22 -10.88
N GLY A 219 -9.87 8.31 -9.55
CA GLY A 219 -9.27 7.28 -8.68
C GLY A 219 -9.92 5.91 -8.86
N ALA A 220 -11.24 5.85 -8.89
CA ALA A 220 -11.99 4.61 -9.11
C ALA A 220 -11.70 3.99 -10.49
N MET A 221 -11.62 4.79 -11.55
CA MET A 221 -11.33 4.31 -12.89
C MET A 221 -9.90 3.79 -13.03
N ASN A 222 -8.92 4.43 -12.39
CA ASN A 222 -7.56 3.91 -12.34
C ASN A 222 -7.48 2.59 -11.57
N SER A 223 -8.08 2.53 -10.38
CA SER A 223 -8.13 1.28 -9.60
C SER A 223 -8.80 0.15 -10.39
N LYS A 224 -9.93 0.43 -11.05
CA LYS A 224 -10.63 -0.55 -11.88
C LYS A 224 -9.72 -1.08 -13.00
N SER A 225 -9.08 -0.20 -13.77
CA SER A 225 -8.22 -0.61 -14.87
C SER A 225 -6.99 -1.42 -14.40
N ILE A 226 -6.41 -1.07 -13.25
CA ILE A 226 -5.34 -1.83 -12.62
C ILE A 226 -5.81 -3.27 -12.34
N TRP A 227 -6.95 -3.42 -11.66
CA TRP A 227 -7.51 -4.73 -11.32
C TRP A 227 -7.83 -5.56 -12.57
N GLU A 228 -8.35 -4.95 -13.61
CA GLU A 228 -8.72 -5.66 -14.85
C GLU A 228 -7.50 -6.11 -15.66
N VAL A 229 -6.39 -5.39 -15.58
CA VAL A 229 -5.14 -5.74 -16.30
C VAL A 229 -4.37 -6.85 -15.59
N TRP A 230 -4.45 -6.91 -14.25
CA TRP A 230 -3.70 -7.88 -13.45
C TRP A 230 -4.47 -9.18 -13.18
N ASN A 231 -5.74 -9.28 -13.55
CA ASN A 231 -6.54 -10.50 -13.51
C ASN A 231 -6.53 -11.23 -14.85
#